data_c8584453e3580af0f11c5b4e74cb2e65
#
_entry.id   c8584453e3580af0f11c5b4e74cb2e65
#
_cell.length_a   1.000
_cell.length_b   1.000
_cell.length_c   1.000
_cell.angle_alpha   90.00
_cell.angle_beta   90.00
_cell.angle_gamma   90.00
#
_symmetry.space_group_name_H-M   'P 1'
#
loop_
_entity.id
_entity.type
_entity.pdbx_description
1 polymer ?
#
loop_
_entity_poly.entity_id
_entity_poly.type
_entity_poly.pdbx_seq_one_letter_code
_entity_poly.pdbx_strand_id
1 'polypeptide(L)'
;SQVLFLATGIRAAWLLADDLRLRLKERWVPLLFRGLAAALGLLLLEELAWGQVIFGWRTPELMQEINAQNETTLHNIGWFQDRLDLGYFLVTLAVLAAVVLAPWLAARVRPRASAELAEVLRCITPATYAWPLFLAVAVLAFFVATRAASGIVLNRDQEWGELLLYGSS
;
A
#
# COMPACT_ATOMS: atom_id res chain seq x y z
N SER A 1 -9.78 10.15 6.78
CA SER A 1 -8.71 10.54 5.84
C SER A 1 -8.22 9.37 5.00
N GLN A 2 -8.03 8.16 5.53
CA GLN A 2 -7.60 6.96 4.80
C GLN A 2 -8.48 6.64 3.60
N VAL A 3 -9.80 6.68 3.77
CA VAL A 3 -10.78 6.47 2.68
C VAL A 3 -10.53 7.41 1.50
N LEU A 4 -10.21 8.68 1.77
CA LEU A 4 -9.94 9.66 0.72
C LEU A 4 -8.63 9.34 -0.02
N PHE A 5 -7.58 8.96 0.69
CA PHE A 5 -6.31 8.57 0.08
C PHE A 5 -6.45 7.32 -0.77
N LEU A 6 -7.13 6.28 -0.27
CA LEU A 6 -7.37 5.06 -1.03
C LEU A 6 -8.20 5.34 -2.29
N ALA A 7 -9.28 6.12 -2.18
CA ALA A 7 -10.10 6.49 -3.32
C ALA A 7 -9.31 7.28 -4.38
N THR A 8 -8.43 8.20 -3.93
CA THR A 8 -7.55 8.97 -4.82
C THR A 8 -6.52 8.06 -5.49
N GLY A 9 -5.91 7.16 -4.73
CA GLY A 9 -4.96 6.17 -5.25
C GLY A 9 -5.58 5.24 -6.29
N ILE A 10 -6.80 4.72 -6.03
CA ILE A 10 -7.57 3.91 -6.99
C ILE A 10 -7.77 4.67 -8.30
N ARG A 11 -8.24 5.91 -8.20
CA ARG A 11 -8.47 6.76 -9.37
C ARG A 11 -7.18 7.03 -10.14
N ALA A 12 -6.10 7.39 -9.45
CA ALA A 12 -4.81 7.67 -10.06
C ALA A 12 -4.25 6.43 -10.79
N ALA A 13 -4.26 5.27 -10.15
CA ALA A 13 -3.81 4.01 -10.74
C ALA A 13 -4.65 3.62 -11.97
N TRP A 14 -5.96 3.84 -11.92
CA TRP A 14 -6.85 3.57 -13.05
C TRP A 14 -6.58 4.49 -14.24
N LEU A 15 -6.49 5.80 -14.00
CA LEU A 15 -6.20 6.80 -15.06
C LEU A 15 -4.81 6.56 -15.67
N LEU A 16 -3.82 6.22 -14.85
CA LEU A 16 -2.48 5.87 -15.34
C LEU A 16 -2.51 4.60 -16.20
N ALA A 17 -3.26 3.58 -15.80
CA ALA A 17 -3.43 2.37 -16.60
C ALA A 17 -4.03 2.65 -17.98
N ASP A 18 -5.02 3.54 -18.06
CA ASP A 18 -5.66 3.92 -19.33
C ASP A 18 -4.72 4.75 -20.22
N ASP A 19 -3.98 5.69 -19.65
CA ASP A 19 -2.97 6.48 -20.39
C ASP A 19 -1.84 5.59 -20.92
N LEU A 20 -1.30 4.69 -20.09
CA LEU A 20 -0.25 3.75 -20.50
C LEU A 20 -0.72 2.76 -21.55
N ARG A 21 -1.99 2.35 -21.53
CA ARG A 21 -2.57 1.48 -22.56
C ARG A 21 -2.54 2.14 -23.95
N LEU A 22 -2.66 3.45 -24.00
CA LEU A 22 -2.60 4.22 -25.26
C LEU A 22 -1.17 4.45 -25.75
N ARG A 23 -0.21 4.55 -24.82
CA ARG A 23 1.19 4.88 -25.14
C ARG A 23 2.08 3.67 -25.35
N LEU A 24 1.82 2.56 -24.65
CA LEU A 24 2.67 1.38 -24.66
C LEU A 24 2.05 0.26 -25.50
N LYS A 25 2.89 -0.45 -26.24
CA LYS A 25 2.51 -1.70 -26.93
C LYS A 25 2.34 -2.85 -25.95
N GLU A 26 3.14 -2.84 -24.89
CA GLU A 26 3.14 -3.85 -23.81
C GLU A 26 1.89 -3.73 -22.94
N ARG A 27 1.05 -4.75 -22.98
CA ARG A 27 -0.22 -4.76 -22.22
C ARG A 27 -0.08 -5.09 -20.74
N TRP A 28 1.03 -5.68 -20.32
CA TRP A 28 1.22 -6.09 -18.93
C TRP A 28 1.40 -4.89 -17.98
N VAL A 29 1.99 -3.78 -18.43
CA VAL A 29 2.20 -2.59 -17.61
C VAL A 29 0.87 -1.94 -17.19
N PRO A 30 -0.07 -1.64 -18.10
CA PRO A 30 -1.40 -1.19 -17.73
C PRO A 30 -2.14 -2.17 -16.79
N LEU A 31 -1.94 -3.50 -16.97
CA LEU A 31 -2.54 -4.50 -16.11
C LEU A 31 -2.00 -4.45 -14.68
N LEU A 32 -0.72 -4.14 -14.48
CA LEU A 32 -0.16 -3.93 -13.14
C LEU A 32 -0.87 -2.79 -12.41
N PHE A 33 -1.08 -1.65 -13.07
CA PHE A 33 -1.77 -0.50 -12.46
C PHE A 33 -3.26 -0.77 -12.23
N ARG A 34 -3.91 -1.57 -13.07
CA ARG A 34 -5.28 -2.04 -12.80
C ARG A 34 -5.32 -3.01 -11.62
N GLY A 35 -4.32 -3.90 -11.50
CA GLY A 35 -4.15 -4.76 -10.34
C GLY A 35 -3.94 -3.96 -9.06
N LEU A 36 -3.11 -2.90 -9.12
CA LEU A 36 -2.93 -1.97 -8.01
C LEU A 36 -4.24 -1.28 -7.63
N ALA A 37 -4.98 -0.76 -8.60
CA ALA A 37 -6.29 -0.14 -8.33
C ALA A 37 -7.26 -1.13 -7.67
N ALA A 38 -7.28 -2.39 -8.11
CA ALA A 38 -8.12 -3.44 -7.50
C ALA A 38 -7.66 -3.75 -6.06
N ALA A 39 -6.36 -3.85 -5.81
CA ALA A 39 -5.82 -4.07 -4.46
C ALA A 39 -6.15 -2.91 -3.50
N LEU A 40 -6.00 -1.66 -3.96
CA LEU A 40 -6.42 -0.48 -3.19
C LEU A 40 -7.94 -0.47 -2.95
N GLY A 41 -8.73 -0.96 -3.91
CA GLY A 41 -10.18 -1.12 -3.75
C GLY A 41 -10.54 -2.13 -2.67
N LEU A 42 -9.83 -3.25 -2.59
CA LEU A 42 -9.99 -4.22 -1.51
C LEU A 42 -9.63 -3.62 -0.14
N LEU A 43 -8.52 -2.87 -0.07
CA LEU A 43 -8.16 -2.15 1.15
C LEU A 43 -9.22 -1.14 1.56
N LEU A 44 -9.80 -0.42 0.60
CA LEU A 44 -10.90 0.51 0.88
C LEU A 44 -12.14 -0.22 1.42
N LEU A 45 -12.46 -1.40 0.91
CA LEU A 45 -13.56 -2.21 1.44
C LEU A 45 -13.28 -2.68 2.87
N GLU A 46 -12.04 -3.07 3.18
CA GLU A 46 -11.61 -3.41 4.53
C GLU A 46 -11.75 -2.20 5.48
N GLU A 47 -11.31 -1.00 5.09
CA GLU A 47 -11.46 0.23 5.87
C GLU A 47 -12.92 0.61 6.14
N LEU A 48 -13.82 0.25 5.22
CA LEU A 48 -15.26 0.46 5.36
C LEU A 48 -15.96 -0.71 6.05
N ALA A 49 -15.20 -1.65 6.62
CA ALA A 49 -15.71 -2.89 7.19
C ALA A 49 -16.71 -3.58 6.24
N TRP A 50 -16.32 -3.69 4.96
CA TRP A 50 -17.14 -4.25 3.87
C TRP A 50 -18.51 -3.57 3.72
N GLY A 51 -18.61 -2.31 4.12
CA GLY A 51 -19.83 -1.52 4.08
C GLY A 51 -20.60 -1.45 5.41
N GLN A 52 -20.16 -2.12 6.45
CA GLN A 52 -20.77 -2.07 7.78
C GLN A 52 -20.88 -0.64 8.30
N VAL A 53 -19.82 0.17 8.09
CA VAL A 53 -19.77 1.59 8.47
C VAL A 53 -20.87 2.40 7.77
N ILE A 54 -21.24 2.02 6.54
CA ILE A 54 -22.22 2.75 5.71
C ILE A 54 -23.65 2.27 6.02
N PHE A 55 -23.85 0.95 6.11
CA PHE A 55 -25.18 0.34 6.19
C PHE A 55 -25.61 -0.05 7.62
N GLY A 56 -24.67 -0.02 8.57
CA GLY A 56 -24.97 -0.24 9.99
C GLY A 56 -25.42 -1.67 10.36
N TRP A 57 -25.05 -2.69 9.57
CA TRP A 57 -25.42 -4.06 9.92
C TRP A 57 -24.61 -4.58 11.11
N ARG A 58 -25.14 -5.57 11.79
CA ARG A 58 -24.45 -6.20 12.94
C ARG A 58 -23.40 -7.17 12.44
N THR A 59 -22.25 -7.17 13.11
CA THR A 59 -21.19 -8.15 12.88
C THR A 59 -21.72 -9.56 13.11
N PRO A 60 -21.52 -10.53 12.19
CA PRO A 60 -21.89 -11.93 12.40
C PRO A 60 -21.25 -12.48 13.68
N GLU A 61 -21.97 -13.37 14.40
CA GLU A 61 -21.50 -13.93 15.68
C GLU A 61 -20.09 -14.54 15.59
N LEU A 62 -19.83 -15.30 14.53
CA LEU A 62 -18.51 -15.91 14.28
C LEU A 62 -17.38 -14.85 14.20
N MET A 63 -17.65 -13.71 13.59
CA MET A 63 -16.69 -12.62 13.47
C MET A 63 -16.52 -11.88 14.81
N GLN A 64 -17.57 -11.77 15.61
CA GLN A 64 -17.49 -11.17 16.95
C GLN A 64 -16.57 -11.94 17.90
N GLU A 65 -16.48 -13.28 17.75
CA GLU A 65 -15.63 -14.12 18.59
C GLU A 65 -14.14 -14.00 18.26
N ILE A 66 -13.80 -13.73 16.99
CA ILE A 66 -12.42 -13.78 16.49
C ILE A 66 -11.84 -12.41 16.16
N ASN A 67 -12.68 -11.37 16.04
CA ASN A 67 -12.29 -10.02 15.67
C ASN A 67 -12.21 -9.13 16.92
N ALA A 68 -11.05 -8.51 17.13
CA ALA A 68 -10.80 -7.71 18.34
C ALA A 68 -11.67 -6.43 18.45
N GLN A 69 -12.21 -5.93 17.33
CA GLN A 69 -12.97 -4.67 17.26
C GLN A 69 -14.47 -4.88 17.01
N ASN A 70 -14.95 -6.13 16.97
CA ASN A 70 -16.35 -6.45 16.64
C ASN A 70 -16.80 -5.91 15.27
N GLU A 71 -15.89 -5.84 14.30
CA GLU A 71 -16.14 -5.39 12.95
C GLU A 71 -16.06 -6.54 11.94
N THR A 72 -16.64 -6.33 10.75
CA THR A 72 -16.59 -7.32 9.66
C THR A 72 -15.30 -7.14 8.82
N THR A 73 -14.15 -7.00 9.50
CA THR A 73 -12.84 -6.80 8.85
C THR A 73 -11.93 -8.00 9.09
N LEU A 74 -11.13 -8.35 8.09
CA LEU A 74 -10.19 -9.46 8.17
C LEU A 74 -8.90 -9.06 8.90
N HIS A 75 -8.48 -7.80 8.76
CA HIS A 75 -7.22 -7.33 9.35
C HIS A 75 -7.25 -7.26 10.88
N ASN A 76 -8.43 -7.22 11.51
CA ASN A 76 -8.60 -7.23 12.96
C ASN A 76 -8.72 -8.64 13.58
N ILE A 77 -8.54 -9.70 12.78
CA ILE A 77 -8.47 -11.07 13.29
C ILE A 77 -7.08 -11.29 13.89
N GLY A 78 -6.98 -11.60 15.20
CA GLY A 78 -5.75 -11.57 15.96
C GLY A 78 -4.55 -12.33 15.36
N TRP A 79 -4.73 -13.57 14.87
CA TRP A 79 -3.64 -14.34 14.24
C TRP A 79 -3.25 -13.80 12.84
N PHE A 80 -4.14 -13.09 12.17
CA PHE A 80 -3.92 -12.47 10.87
C PHE A 80 -3.21 -11.13 11.01
N GLN A 81 -3.57 -10.37 12.05
CA GLN A 81 -2.98 -9.09 12.38
C GLN A 81 -1.45 -9.19 12.55
N ASP A 82 -0.96 -10.15 13.36
CA ASP A 82 0.48 -10.35 13.57
C ASP A 82 1.25 -10.61 12.26
N ARG A 83 0.60 -11.26 11.28
CA ARG A 83 1.19 -11.51 9.96
C ARG A 83 1.13 -10.31 9.04
N LEU A 84 0.07 -9.50 9.15
CA LEU A 84 -0.05 -8.25 8.42
C LEU A 84 1.02 -7.25 8.85
N ASP A 85 1.31 -7.12 10.15
CA ASP A 85 2.37 -6.25 10.66
C ASP A 85 3.72 -6.58 10.03
N LEU A 86 4.07 -7.85 9.97
CA LEU A 86 5.27 -8.31 9.26
C LEU A 86 5.17 -8.03 7.76
N GLY A 87 4.01 -8.25 7.15
CA GLY A 87 3.74 -7.97 5.74
C GLY A 87 3.94 -6.49 5.42
N TYR A 88 3.37 -5.61 6.20
CA TYR A 88 3.55 -4.16 6.08
C TYR A 88 5.03 -3.76 6.17
N PHE A 89 5.75 -4.30 7.14
CA PHE A 89 7.19 -4.05 7.27
C PHE A 89 7.95 -4.49 6.02
N LEU A 90 7.73 -5.70 5.53
CA LEU A 90 8.41 -6.23 4.35
C LEU A 90 8.07 -5.44 3.07
N VAL A 91 6.79 -5.08 2.87
CA VAL A 91 6.37 -4.27 1.73
C VAL A 91 7.01 -2.88 1.80
N THR A 92 6.98 -2.23 2.96
CA THR A 92 7.58 -0.91 3.14
C THR A 92 9.09 -0.94 2.89
N LEU A 93 9.77 -1.99 3.37
CA LEU A 93 11.21 -2.19 3.11
C LEU A 93 11.49 -2.40 1.62
N ALA A 94 10.65 -3.18 0.93
CA ALA A 94 10.78 -3.40 -0.51
C ALA A 94 10.56 -2.10 -1.31
N VAL A 95 9.57 -1.28 -0.93
CA VAL A 95 9.33 0.03 -1.55
C VAL A 95 10.48 0.98 -1.27
N LEU A 96 11.00 1.05 -0.04
CA LEU A 96 12.17 1.86 0.29
C LEU A 96 13.39 1.44 -0.55
N ALA A 97 13.64 0.13 -0.66
CA ALA A 97 14.71 -0.38 -1.52
C ALA A 97 14.49 0.00 -2.99
N ALA A 98 13.25 -0.08 -3.48
CA ALA A 98 12.91 0.34 -4.84
C ALA A 98 13.15 1.85 -5.05
N VAL A 99 12.73 2.70 -4.11
CA VAL A 99 12.96 4.16 -4.18
C VAL A 99 14.46 4.50 -4.25
N VAL A 100 15.29 3.78 -3.49
CA VAL A 100 16.74 4.03 -3.43
C VAL A 100 17.48 3.40 -4.60
N LEU A 101 17.15 2.16 -4.95
CA LEU A 101 17.91 1.36 -5.92
C LEU A 101 17.41 1.55 -7.37
N ALA A 102 16.10 1.76 -7.57
CA ALA A 102 15.55 1.81 -8.92
C ALA A 102 16.14 2.97 -9.77
N PRO A 103 16.38 4.19 -9.25
CA PRO A 103 17.01 5.25 -10.04
C PRO A 103 18.43 4.89 -10.48
N TRP A 104 19.19 4.24 -9.61
CA TRP A 104 20.55 3.79 -9.91
C TRP A 104 20.58 2.66 -10.94
N LEU A 105 19.69 1.68 -10.80
CA LEU A 105 19.51 0.60 -11.78
C LEU A 105 19.01 1.16 -13.12
N ALA A 106 18.02 2.04 -13.09
CA ALA A 106 17.49 2.69 -14.29
C ALA A 106 18.57 3.48 -15.03
N ALA A 107 19.43 4.21 -14.33
CA ALA A 107 20.55 4.95 -14.94
C ALA A 107 21.54 4.01 -15.67
N ARG A 108 21.73 2.78 -15.18
CA ARG A 108 22.60 1.77 -15.82
C ARG A 108 21.94 1.08 -17.01
N VAL A 109 20.64 0.87 -16.97
CA VAL A 109 19.87 0.15 -17.98
C VAL A 109 19.43 1.07 -19.13
N ARG A 110 19.04 2.32 -18.83
CA ARG A 110 18.53 3.29 -19.83
C ARG A 110 19.39 3.45 -21.10
N PRO A 111 20.73 3.51 -21.03
CA PRO A 111 21.54 3.69 -22.23
C PRO A 111 21.42 2.52 -23.22
N ARG A 112 20.97 1.35 -22.75
CA ARG A 112 20.81 0.12 -23.53
C ARG A 112 19.34 -0.26 -23.74
N ALA A 113 18.41 0.46 -23.09
CA ALA A 113 16.99 0.18 -23.16
C ALA A 113 16.38 0.72 -24.44
N SER A 114 15.39 0.02 -24.99
CA SER A 114 14.51 0.61 -26.01
C SER A 114 13.75 1.82 -25.43
N ALA A 115 13.28 2.71 -26.31
CA ALA A 115 12.50 3.87 -25.89
C ALA A 115 11.27 3.48 -25.03
N GLU A 116 10.66 2.35 -25.37
CA GLU A 116 9.50 1.79 -24.66
C GLU A 116 9.88 1.32 -23.25
N LEU A 117 10.98 0.56 -23.11
CA LEU A 117 11.46 0.14 -21.79
C LEU A 117 11.88 1.34 -20.93
N ALA A 118 12.48 2.36 -21.52
CA ALA A 118 12.84 3.59 -20.82
C ALA A 118 11.59 4.32 -20.29
N GLU A 119 10.48 4.31 -21.02
CA GLU A 119 9.19 4.87 -20.57
C GLU A 119 8.58 4.05 -19.43
N VAL A 120 8.55 2.73 -19.55
CA VAL A 120 8.11 1.82 -18.49
C VAL A 120 8.90 2.06 -17.21
N LEU A 121 10.24 2.09 -17.30
CA LEU A 121 11.10 2.34 -16.14
C LEU A 121 10.83 3.70 -15.49
N ARG A 122 10.47 4.71 -16.30
CA ARG A 122 10.09 6.03 -15.78
C ARG A 122 8.79 6.00 -14.99
N CYS A 123 7.79 5.25 -15.48
CA CYS A 123 6.48 5.13 -14.83
C CYS A 123 6.52 4.34 -13.51
N ILE A 124 7.35 3.28 -13.44
CA ILE A 124 7.42 2.40 -12.26
C ILE A 124 8.51 2.79 -11.26
N THR A 125 9.40 3.73 -11.61
CA THR A 125 10.46 4.18 -10.69
C THR A 125 9.89 5.22 -9.73
N PRO A 126 9.87 4.96 -8.42
CA PRO A 126 9.42 5.93 -7.44
C PRO A 126 10.25 7.21 -7.46
N ALA A 127 9.63 8.32 -7.07
CA ALA A 127 10.31 9.60 -6.98
C ALA A 127 11.36 9.58 -5.86
N THR A 128 12.60 9.95 -6.18
CA THR A 128 13.73 9.88 -5.23
C THR A 128 13.56 10.79 -4.01
N TYR A 129 12.79 11.87 -4.11
CA TYR A 129 12.54 12.76 -2.97
C TYR A 129 11.59 12.12 -1.92
N ALA A 130 10.93 11.00 -2.22
CA ALA A 130 10.03 10.32 -1.29
C ALA A 130 10.76 9.39 -0.29
N TRP A 131 12.07 9.12 -0.47
CA TRP A 131 12.82 8.19 0.39
C TRP A 131 12.75 8.51 1.90
N PRO A 132 12.77 9.77 2.36
CA PRO A 132 12.74 10.03 3.80
C PRO A 132 11.41 9.59 4.42
N LEU A 133 10.30 9.75 3.68
CA LEU A 133 8.98 9.32 4.12
C LEU A 133 8.90 7.80 4.21
N PHE A 134 9.36 7.09 3.17
CA PHE A 134 9.39 5.62 3.20
C PHE A 134 10.33 5.08 4.28
N LEU A 135 11.44 5.77 4.56
CA LEU A 135 12.31 5.41 5.68
C LEU A 135 11.59 5.57 7.03
N ALA A 136 10.88 6.67 7.23
CA ALA A 136 10.11 6.90 8.45
C ALA A 136 9.03 5.81 8.63
N VAL A 137 8.29 5.47 7.56
CA VAL A 137 7.29 4.40 7.58
C VAL A 137 7.93 3.03 7.85
N ALA A 138 9.09 2.73 7.26
CA ALA A 138 9.81 1.47 7.51
C ALA A 138 10.28 1.34 8.96
N VAL A 139 10.75 2.44 9.57
CA VAL A 139 11.13 2.47 10.98
C VAL A 139 9.91 2.24 11.88
N LEU A 140 8.80 2.92 11.61
CA LEU A 140 7.55 2.69 12.36
C LEU A 140 7.06 1.25 12.21
N ALA A 141 7.00 0.73 10.99
CA ALA A 141 6.58 -0.64 10.72
C ALA A 141 7.51 -1.68 11.41
N PHE A 142 8.81 -1.40 11.50
CA PHE A 142 9.75 -2.23 12.27
C PHE A 142 9.39 -2.27 13.76
N PHE A 143 9.11 -1.11 14.37
CA PHE A 143 8.73 -1.05 15.79
C PHE A 143 7.40 -1.76 16.05
N VAL A 144 6.42 -1.64 15.16
CA VAL A 144 5.14 -2.37 15.25
C VAL A 144 5.38 -3.87 15.12
N ALA A 145 6.06 -4.33 14.06
CA ALA A 145 6.30 -5.75 13.80
C ALA A 145 7.12 -6.44 14.91
N THR A 146 8.06 -5.73 15.54
CA THR A 146 8.91 -6.27 16.62
C THR A 146 8.32 -6.07 18.00
N ARG A 147 7.23 -5.32 18.13
CA ARG A 147 6.68 -4.89 19.44
C ARG A 147 7.71 -4.22 20.36
N ALA A 148 8.82 -3.75 19.80
CA ALA A 148 9.94 -3.17 20.55
C ALA A 148 9.61 -1.86 21.26
N ALA A 149 8.50 -1.22 20.90
CA ALA A 149 8.07 0.08 21.44
C ALA A 149 6.71 0.02 22.15
N SER A 150 6.30 -1.14 22.65
CA SER A 150 4.99 -1.35 23.31
C SER A 150 4.69 -0.41 24.51
N GLY A 151 5.70 0.32 24.99
CA GLY A 151 5.54 1.34 26.05
C GLY A 151 5.69 2.79 25.57
N ILE A 152 6.06 3.04 24.32
CA ILE A 152 6.38 4.38 23.80
C ILE A 152 5.36 4.82 22.75
N VAL A 153 4.79 3.88 22.04
CA VAL A 153 3.88 4.15 20.92
C VAL A 153 2.44 3.92 21.40
N LEU A 154 1.57 4.88 21.12
CA LEU A 154 0.17 4.89 21.54
C LEU A 154 -0.59 3.70 20.93
N ASN A 155 -1.67 3.22 21.57
CA ASN A 155 -2.52 2.09 21.15
C ASN A 155 -3.12 2.16 19.72
N ARG A 156 -2.69 3.09 18.88
CA ARG A 156 -3.17 3.34 17.50
C ARG A 156 -2.03 3.43 16.50
N ASP A 157 -0.97 2.69 16.72
CA ASP A 157 0.28 2.76 15.93
C ASP A 157 0.07 2.37 14.47
N GLN A 158 -0.81 1.39 14.23
CA GLN A 158 -1.19 0.97 12.89
C GLN A 158 -1.82 2.12 12.10
N GLU A 159 -2.75 2.86 12.68
CA GLU A 159 -3.44 3.95 12.00
C GLU A 159 -2.48 5.07 11.57
N TRP A 160 -1.43 5.35 12.36
CA TRP A 160 -0.40 6.32 11.99
C TRP A 160 0.51 5.83 10.87
N GLY A 161 0.90 4.54 10.92
CA GLY A 161 1.71 3.91 9.87
C GLY A 161 0.97 3.89 8.54
N GLU A 162 -0.29 3.52 8.55
CA GLU A 162 -1.17 3.51 7.39
C GLU A 162 -1.41 4.91 6.83
N LEU A 163 -1.66 5.91 7.68
CA LEU A 163 -1.84 7.30 7.27
C LEU A 163 -0.60 7.85 6.56
N LEU A 164 0.59 7.53 7.06
CA LEU A 164 1.85 7.92 6.43
C LEU A 164 2.08 7.18 5.11
N LEU A 165 1.77 5.89 5.05
CA LEU A 165 1.90 5.09 3.85
C LEU A 165 0.97 5.57 2.73
N TYR A 166 -0.29 5.83 3.05
CA TYR A 166 -1.29 6.33 2.09
C TYR A 166 -1.06 7.81 1.73
N GLY A 167 -0.48 8.59 2.62
CA GLY A 167 -0.13 9.98 2.35
C GLY A 167 1.12 10.16 1.48
N SER A 168 1.91 9.08 1.29
CA SER A 168 3.14 9.09 0.48
C SER A 168 2.92 8.70 -0.98
N SER A 169 1.76 8.16 -1.32
CA SER A 169 1.37 7.74 -2.67
C SER A 169 0.63 8.84 -3.41
#